data_6146e36afda86902312160ed8790782c
#
_entry.id   6146e36afda86902312160ed8790782c
#
_cell.length_a   1.000
_cell.length_b   1.000
_cell.length_c   1.000
_cell.angle_alpha   90.00
_cell.angle_beta   90.00
_cell.angle_gamma   90.00
#
_symmetry.space_group_name_H-M   'P 1'
#
loop_
_entity.id
_entity.type
_entity.pdbx_description
1 polymer ?
#
loop_
_entity_poly.entity_id
_entity_poly.type
_entity_poly.pdbx_seq_one_letter_code
_entity_poly.pdbx_strand_id
1 'polypeptide(L)'
;MVPLVASDLIGTDALRAFAHGRDLNADPPVPFDLELAAGLEELVAELEAQGPGVIMTMGKGGVGKTTVAAAIAVALAERGQRVHLSTTDPAAHVLDALAGDLPTNLSVSRIDPEVETERYRGDVIRSAGQLEPAELALLEEDLRSPCTEEVAVFRAFSRLL
;
A
#
# COMPACT_ATOMS: atom_id res chain seq x y z
N MET A 1 15.75 -19.42 21.69
CA MET A 1 15.17 -19.54 20.33
C MET A 1 13.67 -19.60 20.51
N VAL A 2 12.91 -18.73 19.87
CA VAL A 2 11.44 -18.74 19.92
C VAL A 2 10.96 -19.71 18.85
N PRO A 3 10.14 -20.74 19.19
CA PRO A 3 9.67 -21.71 18.20
C PRO A 3 8.72 -21.05 17.21
N LEU A 4 8.80 -21.46 15.93
CA LEU A 4 7.81 -21.14 14.92
C LEU A 4 6.57 -22.00 15.17
N VAL A 5 5.40 -21.36 15.27
CA VAL A 5 4.08 -22.02 15.39
C VAL A 5 3.32 -21.87 14.10
N ALA A 6 2.64 -22.93 13.69
CA ALA A 6 1.87 -22.97 12.43
C ALA A 6 0.45 -22.36 12.57
N SER A 7 0.06 -21.95 13.78
CA SER A 7 -1.25 -21.36 14.06
C SER A 7 -1.16 -19.91 14.51
N ASP A 8 -2.20 -19.14 14.24
CA ASP A 8 -2.31 -17.77 14.75
C ASP A 8 -2.50 -17.78 16.27
N LEU A 9 -1.69 -17.00 16.98
CA LEU A 9 -1.78 -16.83 18.44
C LEU A 9 -2.91 -15.84 18.78
N ILE A 10 -4.16 -16.28 18.64
CA ILE A 10 -5.34 -15.45 18.91
C ILE A 10 -5.92 -15.82 20.29
N GLY A 11 -6.02 -14.81 21.15
CA GLY A 11 -6.57 -14.94 22.50
C GLY A 11 -5.53 -15.23 23.59
N THR A 12 -5.91 -14.94 24.84
CA THR A 12 -5.02 -15.03 26.00
C THR A 12 -4.56 -16.45 26.31
N ASP A 13 -5.36 -17.44 25.99
CA ASP A 13 -5.05 -18.85 26.27
C ASP A 13 -3.99 -19.38 25.29
N ALA A 14 -4.07 -19.01 24.01
CA ALA A 14 -3.04 -19.32 23.02
C ALA A 14 -1.70 -18.65 23.37
N LEU A 15 -1.74 -17.40 23.81
CA LEU A 15 -0.55 -16.68 24.26
C LEU A 15 0.08 -17.29 25.53
N ARG A 16 -0.74 -17.75 26.49
CA ARG A 16 -0.25 -18.46 27.69
C ARG A 16 0.36 -19.81 27.34
N ALA A 17 -0.31 -20.59 26.47
CA ALA A 17 0.21 -21.87 26.01
C ALA A 17 1.56 -21.71 25.30
N PHE A 18 1.69 -20.70 24.45
CA PHE A 18 2.95 -20.34 23.79
C PHE A 18 4.04 -19.94 24.79
N ALA A 19 3.72 -19.10 25.78
CA ALA A 19 4.67 -18.67 26.80
C ALA A 19 5.18 -19.83 27.67
N HIS A 20 4.35 -20.87 27.88
CA HIS A 20 4.70 -22.07 28.65
C HIS A 20 5.28 -23.21 27.78
N GLY A 21 5.58 -22.96 26.50
CA GLY A 21 6.17 -23.95 25.59
C GLY A 21 5.29 -25.15 25.31
N ARG A 22 3.96 -25.02 25.46
CA ARG A 22 3.03 -26.08 25.09
C ARG A 22 2.92 -26.19 23.58
N ASP A 23 2.76 -27.42 23.09
CA ASP A 23 2.60 -27.66 21.67
C ASP A 23 1.26 -27.09 21.20
N LEU A 24 1.32 -26.04 20.39
CA LEU A 24 0.16 -25.37 19.79
C LEU A 24 -0.21 -25.97 18.42
N ASN A 25 0.56 -26.97 17.96
CA ASN A 25 0.36 -27.65 16.68
C ASN A 25 -0.52 -28.93 16.83
N ALA A 26 -1.26 -29.06 17.93
CA ALA A 26 -2.01 -30.29 18.25
C ALA A 26 -3.19 -30.57 17.31
N ASP A 27 -3.68 -29.59 16.59
CA ASP A 27 -4.69 -29.83 15.55
C ASP A 27 -4.02 -29.89 14.18
N PRO A 28 -4.19 -30.99 13.43
CA PRO A 28 -3.74 -31.04 12.04
C PRO A 28 -4.43 -29.89 11.28
N PRO A 29 -3.71 -29.21 10.37
CA PRO A 29 -4.32 -28.17 9.57
C PRO A 29 -5.57 -28.74 8.91
N VAL A 30 -6.71 -28.14 9.18
CA VAL A 30 -7.97 -28.44 8.47
C VAL A 30 -7.61 -28.33 6.99
N PRO A 31 -7.86 -29.36 6.17
CA PRO A 31 -7.61 -29.25 4.74
C PRO A 31 -8.44 -28.06 4.24
N PHE A 32 -7.78 -26.96 3.99
CA PHE A 32 -8.38 -25.79 3.38
C PHE A 32 -8.52 -26.16 1.91
N ASP A 33 -9.73 -26.54 1.52
CA ASP A 33 -10.08 -26.70 0.11
C ASP A 33 -10.15 -25.30 -0.48
N LEU A 34 -8.97 -24.76 -0.79
CA LEU A 34 -8.82 -23.56 -1.59
C LEU A 34 -9.23 -23.97 -3.01
N GLU A 35 -10.48 -23.72 -3.39
CA GLU A 35 -10.71 -23.37 -4.78
C GLU A 35 -9.74 -22.23 -5.09
N LEU A 36 -8.64 -22.58 -5.76
CA LEU A 36 -7.64 -21.61 -6.17
C LEU A 36 -8.38 -20.53 -6.95
N ALA A 37 -8.48 -19.33 -6.35
CA ALA A 37 -8.96 -18.17 -7.05
C ALA A 37 -8.23 -18.06 -8.40
N ALA A 38 -8.92 -17.54 -9.41
CA ALA A 38 -8.38 -17.26 -10.73
C ALA A 38 -6.92 -16.80 -10.65
N GLY A 39 -6.07 -17.39 -11.46
CA GLY A 39 -4.65 -17.07 -11.45
C GLY A 39 -4.42 -15.58 -11.76
N LEU A 40 -3.25 -15.06 -11.42
CA LEU A 40 -2.89 -13.66 -11.70
C LEU A 40 -3.08 -13.30 -13.19
N GLU A 41 -2.89 -14.28 -14.06
CA GLU A 41 -3.04 -14.13 -15.50
C GLU A 41 -4.50 -13.84 -15.93
N GLU A 42 -5.47 -14.52 -15.32
CA GLU A 42 -6.90 -14.27 -15.55
C GLU A 42 -7.31 -12.91 -15.00
N LEU A 43 -6.82 -12.54 -13.80
CA LEU A 43 -7.06 -11.21 -13.23
C LEU A 43 -6.52 -10.11 -14.16
N VAL A 44 -5.30 -10.26 -14.68
CA VAL A 44 -4.70 -9.27 -15.59
C VAL A 44 -5.51 -9.16 -16.89
N ALA A 45 -6.03 -10.29 -17.42
CA ALA A 45 -6.89 -10.27 -18.61
C ALA A 45 -8.22 -9.55 -18.34
N GLU A 46 -8.83 -9.75 -17.19
CA GLU A 46 -10.04 -9.03 -16.79
C GLU A 46 -9.79 -7.52 -16.65
N LEU A 47 -8.69 -7.12 -15.99
CA LEU A 47 -8.30 -5.72 -15.82
C LEU A 47 -8.06 -5.04 -17.18
N GLU A 48 -7.37 -5.74 -18.09
CA GLU A 48 -7.17 -5.24 -19.45
C GLU A 48 -8.50 -5.04 -20.20
N ALA A 49 -9.42 -5.99 -20.08
CA ALA A 49 -10.73 -5.91 -20.72
C ALA A 49 -11.62 -4.78 -20.18
N GLN A 50 -11.44 -4.38 -18.92
CA GLN A 50 -12.14 -3.24 -18.31
C GLN A 50 -11.66 -1.89 -18.85
N GLY A 51 -10.48 -1.83 -19.48
CA GLY A 51 -9.91 -0.60 -20.02
C GLY A 51 -9.19 0.26 -18.96
N PRO A 52 -8.93 1.55 -19.27
CA PRO A 52 -8.19 2.42 -18.36
C PRO A 52 -8.88 2.61 -17.01
N GLY A 53 -8.12 2.53 -15.94
CA GLY A 53 -8.66 2.65 -14.59
C GLY A 53 -7.57 2.70 -13.51
N VAL A 54 -7.99 2.68 -12.26
CA VAL A 54 -7.12 2.65 -11.08
C VAL A 54 -7.22 1.29 -10.42
N ILE A 55 -6.06 0.68 -10.22
CA ILE A 55 -5.94 -0.60 -9.51
C ILE A 55 -5.26 -0.32 -8.18
N MET A 56 -5.91 -0.69 -7.08
CA MET A 56 -5.37 -0.50 -5.73
C MET A 56 -5.16 -1.84 -5.05
N THR A 57 -3.94 -2.11 -4.60
CA THR A 57 -3.63 -3.27 -3.76
C THR A 57 -3.65 -2.87 -2.29
N MET A 58 -4.55 -3.47 -1.53
CA MET A 58 -4.77 -3.16 -0.12
C MET A 58 -4.61 -4.40 0.76
N GLY A 59 -4.22 -4.21 2.01
CA GLY A 59 -4.07 -5.30 2.97
C GLY A 59 -3.07 -4.98 4.08
N LYS A 60 -2.91 -5.89 5.03
CA LYS A 60 -1.96 -5.76 6.15
C LYS A 60 -0.50 -5.74 5.69
N GLY A 61 0.42 -5.33 6.58
CA GLY A 61 1.86 -5.39 6.31
C GLY A 61 2.33 -6.82 5.99
N GLY A 62 3.29 -6.96 5.07
CA GLY A 62 3.95 -8.23 4.76
C GLY A 62 3.16 -9.23 3.91
N VAL A 63 1.93 -8.93 3.48
CA VAL A 63 1.10 -9.88 2.68
C VAL A 63 1.39 -9.88 1.18
N GLY A 64 2.43 -9.17 0.73
CA GLY A 64 2.84 -9.17 -0.68
C GLY A 64 2.12 -8.13 -1.56
N LYS A 65 1.48 -7.10 -0.99
CA LYS A 65 0.80 -6.04 -1.76
C LYS A 65 1.66 -5.45 -2.86
N THR A 66 2.88 -5.04 -2.52
CA THR A 66 3.85 -4.44 -3.43
C THR A 66 4.24 -5.40 -4.56
N THR A 67 4.46 -6.68 -4.22
CA THR A 67 4.79 -7.71 -5.20
C THR A 67 3.64 -7.94 -6.19
N VAL A 68 2.41 -8.02 -5.69
CA VAL A 68 1.22 -8.19 -6.54
C VAL A 68 1.00 -6.97 -7.42
N ALA A 69 1.12 -5.75 -6.87
CA ALA A 69 1.00 -4.52 -7.65
C ALA A 69 2.05 -4.45 -8.76
N ALA A 70 3.32 -4.77 -8.45
CA ALA A 70 4.40 -4.80 -9.42
C ALA A 70 4.17 -5.84 -10.53
N ALA A 71 3.73 -7.05 -10.15
CA ALA A 71 3.44 -8.11 -11.10
C ALA A 71 2.29 -7.74 -12.08
N ILE A 72 1.20 -7.15 -11.56
CA ILE A 72 0.10 -6.65 -12.40
C ILE A 72 0.61 -5.54 -13.33
N ALA A 73 1.40 -4.59 -12.81
CA ALA A 73 1.91 -3.47 -13.59
C ALA A 73 2.80 -3.94 -14.75
N VAL A 74 3.72 -4.88 -14.49
CA VAL A 74 4.58 -5.46 -15.53
C VAL A 74 3.75 -6.22 -16.56
N ALA A 75 2.84 -7.09 -16.13
CA ALA A 75 2.02 -7.90 -17.02
C ALA A 75 1.12 -7.06 -17.94
N LEU A 76 0.53 -5.97 -17.43
CA LEU A 76 -0.25 -5.04 -18.24
C LEU A 76 0.65 -4.26 -19.21
N ALA A 77 1.84 -3.86 -18.78
CA ALA A 77 2.78 -3.17 -19.66
C ALA A 77 3.31 -4.08 -20.77
N GLU A 78 3.63 -5.33 -20.50
CA GLU A 78 4.01 -6.33 -21.51
C GLU A 78 2.92 -6.58 -22.55
N ARG A 79 1.65 -6.40 -22.17
CA ARG A 79 0.50 -6.44 -23.07
C ARG A 79 0.27 -5.13 -23.86
N GLY A 80 1.18 -4.17 -23.72
CA GLY A 80 1.16 -2.90 -24.47
C GLY A 80 0.39 -1.76 -23.80
N GLN A 81 -0.16 -1.97 -22.58
CA GLN A 81 -0.85 -0.92 -21.84
C GLN A 81 0.17 0.09 -21.27
N ARG A 82 -0.20 1.37 -21.24
CA ARG A 82 0.59 2.38 -20.51
C ARG A 82 0.24 2.31 -19.04
N VAL A 83 1.23 2.02 -18.20
CA VAL A 83 1.03 1.79 -16.77
C VAL A 83 1.87 2.77 -15.95
N HIS A 84 1.25 3.33 -14.91
CA HIS A 84 1.95 4.09 -13.88
C HIS A 84 1.77 3.39 -12.53
N LEU A 85 2.87 2.89 -11.97
CA LEU A 85 2.90 2.26 -10.65
C LEU A 85 3.32 3.28 -9.60
N SER A 86 2.51 3.48 -8.57
CA SER A 86 2.83 4.39 -7.46
C SER A 86 2.70 3.70 -6.11
N THR A 87 3.54 4.10 -5.16
CA THR A 87 3.53 3.59 -3.79
C THR A 87 3.75 4.71 -2.77
N THR A 88 3.16 4.57 -1.59
CA THR A 88 3.43 5.43 -0.41
C THR A 88 4.37 4.78 0.59
N ASP A 89 4.70 3.48 0.40
CA ASP A 89 5.56 2.75 1.32
C ASP A 89 7.02 3.21 1.19
N PRO A 90 7.62 3.82 2.23
CA PRO A 90 9.02 4.26 2.19
C PRO A 90 10.00 3.09 2.10
N ALA A 91 9.63 1.93 2.63
CA ALA A 91 10.39 0.70 2.58
C ALA A 91 10.08 -0.14 1.32
N ALA A 92 9.23 0.38 0.42
CA ALA A 92 8.85 -0.36 -0.76
C ALA A 92 10.05 -0.57 -1.67
N HIS A 93 10.56 -1.76 -1.64
CA HIS A 93 11.50 -2.31 -2.60
C HIS A 93 10.82 -2.54 -3.97
N VAL A 94 9.94 -1.59 -4.37
CA VAL A 94 9.27 -1.67 -5.68
C VAL A 94 10.30 -1.72 -6.78
N LEU A 95 11.34 -0.89 -6.68
CA LEU A 95 12.44 -0.89 -7.65
C LEU A 95 13.26 -2.17 -7.57
N ASP A 96 13.43 -2.75 -6.37
CA ASP A 96 14.13 -4.03 -6.21
C ASP A 96 13.28 -5.20 -6.73
N ALA A 97 11.96 -5.15 -6.53
CA ALA A 97 11.03 -6.12 -7.11
C ALA A 97 10.93 -6.03 -8.64
N LEU A 98 11.27 -4.86 -9.18
CA LEU A 98 11.31 -4.57 -10.62
C LEU A 98 12.74 -4.61 -11.18
N ALA A 99 13.68 -5.26 -10.49
CA ALA A 99 15.05 -5.39 -10.94
C ALA A 99 15.13 -6.06 -12.32
N GLY A 100 15.62 -5.36 -13.33
CA GLY A 100 15.73 -5.82 -14.70
C GLY A 100 15.33 -4.75 -15.73
N ASP A 101 15.25 -5.16 -16.99
CA ASP A 101 14.78 -4.30 -18.06
C ASP A 101 13.26 -4.09 -17.97
N LEU A 102 12.86 -2.92 -17.54
CA LEU A 102 11.43 -2.56 -17.47
C LEU A 102 10.86 -2.26 -18.86
N PRO A 103 9.59 -2.64 -19.09
CA PRO A 103 8.88 -2.19 -20.28
C PRO A 103 8.89 -0.66 -20.39
N THR A 104 9.15 -0.12 -21.57
CA THR A 104 9.26 1.33 -21.80
C THR A 104 7.97 2.11 -21.54
N ASN A 105 6.85 1.42 -21.50
CA ASN A 105 5.51 1.93 -21.22
C ASN A 105 5.10 1.78 -19.74
N LEU A 106 6.00 1.31 -18.87
CA LEU A 106 5.84 1.27 -17.41
C LEU A 106 6.63 2.42 -16.77
N SER A 107 5.92 3.27 -16.05
CA SER A 107 6.53 4.31 -15.21
C SER A 107 6.29 4.02 -13.74
N VAL A 108 7.26 4.37 -12.90
CA VAL A 108 7.19 4.12 -11.45
C VAL A 108 7.43 5.43 -10.71
N SER A 109 6.61 5.71 -9.71
CA SER A 109 6.83 6.84 -8.80
C SER A 109 6.59 6.44 -7.35
N ARG A 110 7.15 7.27 -6.46
CA ARG A 110 6.89 7.19 -5.03
C ARG A 110 6.23 8.49 -4.58
N ILE A 111 5.15 8.36 -3.84
CA ILE A 111 4.56 9.47 -3.10
C ILE A 111 5.23 9.50 -1.73
N ASP A 112 5.92 10.59 -1.45
CA ASP A 112 6.54 10.83 -0.15
C ASP A 112 5.55 11.58 0.74
N PRO A 113 5.04 10.98 1.84
CA PRO A 113 4.02 11.59 2.67
C PRO A 113 4.48 12.90 3.31
N GLU A 114 5.74 13.00 3.72
CA GLU A 114 6.27 14.22 4.34
C GLU A 114 6.31 15.37 3.33
N VAL A 115 6.84 15.12 2.14
CA VAL A 115 6.93 16.12 1.06
C VAL A 115 5.54 16.59 0.63
N GLU A 116 4.59 15.66 0.48
CA GLU A 116 3.24 16.03 0.07
C GLU A 116 2.47 16.76 1.17
N THR A 117 2.72 16.43 2.43
CA THR A 117 2.14 17.13 3.58
C THR A 117 2.63 18.57 3.64
N GLU A 118 3.93 18.83 3.48
CA GLU A 118 4.47 20.19 3.45
C GLU A 118 3.94 20.98 2.24
N ARG A 119 3.84 20.35 1.08
CA ARG A 119 3.22 20.96 -0.09
C ARG A 119 1.77 21.35 0.17
N TYR A 120 1.00 20.43 0.75
CA TYR A 120 -0.41 20.66 1.07
C TYR A 120 -0.58 21.82 2.06
N ARG A 121 0.19 21.85 3.15
CA ARG A 121 0.22 22.94 4.14
C ARG A 121 0.48 24.27 3.48
N GLY A 122 1.52 24.34 2.66
CA GLY A 122 1.88 25.55 1.92
C GLY A 122 0.77 26.00 0.95
N ASP A 123 0.09 25.08 0.29
CA ASP A 123 -1.03 25.38 -0.60
C ASP A 123 -2.23 25.95 0.18
N VAL A 124 -2.57 25.36 1.32
CA VAL A 124 -3.69 25.82 2.16
C VAL A 124 -3.41 27.22 2.70
N ILE A 125 -2.22 27.45 3.25
CA ILE A 125 -1.83 28.77 3.78
C ILE A 125 -1.86 29.84 2.67
N ARG A 126 -1.32 29.53 1.48
CA ARG A 126 -1.38 30.45 0.33
C ARG A 126 -2.81 30.73 -0.11
N SER A 127 -3.67 29.73 -0.11
CA SER A 127 -5.08 29.87 -0.52
C SER A 127 -5.91 30.65 0.49
N ALA A 128 -5.53 30.67 1.76
CA ALA A 128 -6.20 31.44 2.80
C ALA A 128 -5.98 32.96 2.67
N GLY A 129 -4.97 33.38 1.89
CA GLY A 129 -4.70 34.80 1.63
C GLY A 129 -4.02 35.50 2.81
N GLN A 130 -4.39 36.78 3.05
CA GLN A 130 -3.86 37.55 4.17
C GLN A 130 -4.66 37.23 5.43
N LEU A 131 -4.04 36.57 6.38
CA LEU A 131 -4.60 36.26 7.69
C LEU A 131 -3.93 37.12 8.76
N GLU A 132 -4.68 37.47 9.81
CA GLU A 132 -4.10 38.03 11.02
C GLU A 132 -3.22 36.99 11.73
N PRO A 133 -2.19 37.42 12.51
CA PRO A 133 -1.24 36.46 13.14
C PRO A 133 -1.91 35.38 14.00
N ALA A 134 -3.00 35.69 14.68
CA ALA A 134 -3.73 34.74 15.49
C ALA A 134 -4.50 33.69 14.63
N GLU A 135 -5.04 34.13 13.51
CA GLU A 135 -5.74 33.24 12.56
C GLU A 135 -4.74 32.28 11.86
N LEU A 136 -3.58 32.82 11.47
CA LEU A 136 -2.51 32.01 10.89
C LEU A 136 -2.02 30.95 11.87
N ALA A 137 -1.79 31.31 13.14
CA ALA A 137 -1.35 30.37 14.16
C ALA A 137 -2.37 29.22 14.39
N LEU A 138 -3.66 29.53 14.35
CA LEU A 138 -4.73 28.55 14.48
C LEU A 138 -4.76 27.61 13.27
N LEU A 139 -4.64 28.16 12.05
CA LEU A 139 -4.58 27.35 10.83
C LEU A 139 -3.36 26.44 10.80
N GLU A 140 -2.20 26.92 11.21
CA GLU A 140 -0.99 26.11 11.30
C GLU A 140 -1.12 24.98 12.33
N GLU A 141 -1.85 25.22 13.44
CA GLU A 141 -2.13 24.18 14.44
C GLU A 141 -3.04 23.09 13.86
N ASP A 142 -4.12 23.47 13.20
CA ASP A 142 -5.02 22.53 12.52
C ASP A 142 -4.28 21.67 11.48
N LEU A 143 -3.37 22.28 10.74
CA LEU A 143 -2.56 21.60 9.73
C LEU A 143 -1.48 20.64 10.30
N ARG A 144 -1.27 20.60 11.62
CA ARG A 144 -0.42 19.61 12.29
C ARG A 144 -1.14 18.30 12.58
N SER A 145 -2.45 18.26 12.35
CA SER A 145 -3.24 17.04 12.55
C SER A 145 -2.74 15.88 11.68
N PRO A 146 -2.73 14.64 12.19
CA PRO A 146 -2.44 13.43 11.39
C PRO A 146 -3.31 13.31 10.15
N CYS A 147 -4.57 13.76 10.20
CA CYS A 147 -5.48 13.77 9.06
C CYS A 147 -4.95 14.61 7.89
N THR A 148 -4.10 15.60 8.14
CA THR A 148 -3.48 16.43 7.10
C THR A 148 -2.57 15.61 6.19
N GLU A 149 -1.81 14.67 6.74
CA GLU A 149 -0.97 13.75 5.97
C GLU A 149 -1.82 12.85 5.06
N GLU A 150 -2.90 12.26 5.62
CA GLU A 150 -3.80 11.41 4.84
C GLU A 150 -4.42 12.17 3.65
N VAL A 151 -4.89 13.39 3.88
CA VAL A 151 -5.46 14.25 2.84
C VAL A 151 -4.40 14.63 1.80
N ALA A 152 -3.18 14.96 2.23
CA ALA A 152 -2.08 15.32 1.34
C ALA A 152 -1.69 14.16 0.41
N VAL A 153 -1.56 12.95 0.97
CA VAL A 153 -1.26 11.73 0.22
C VAL A 153 -2.40 11.41 -0.76
N PHE A 154 -3.65 11.49 -0.32
CA PHE A 154 -4.80 11.26 -1.19
C PHE A 154 -4.85 12.26 -2.36
N ARG A 155 -4.56 13.53 -2.09
CA ARG A 155 -4.43 14.58 -3.11
C ARG A 155 -3.28 14.29 -4.08
N ALA A 156 -2.17 13.73 -3.59
CA ALA A 156 -1.06 13.31 -4.44
C ALA A 156 -1.47 12.20 -5.40
N PHE A 157 -2.18 11.18 -4.93
CA PHE A 157 -2.75 10.14 -5.79
C PHE A 157 -3.70 10.70 -6.85
N SER A 158 -4.59 11.61 -6.46
CA SER A 158 -5.56 12.18 -7.40
C SER A 158 -4.91 13.02 -8.52
N ARG A 159 -3.67 13.46 -8.36
CA ARG A 159 -2.90 14.12 -9.42
C ARG A 159 -2.28 13.17 -10.45
N LEU A 160 -2.27 11.88 -10.15
CA LEU A 160 -1.76 10.85 -11.07
C LEU A 160 -2.86 10.35 -12.04
N LEU A 161 -4.12 10.71 -11.78
CA LEU A 161 -5.30 10.34 -12.58
C LEU A 161 -5.61 11.39 -13.64
#